data_12301e64db1e9a329c9fe5d8b351039e
#
_entry.id   12301e64db1e9a329c9fe5d8b351039e
#
_cell.length_a   1.000
_cell.length_b   1.000
_cell.length_c   1.000
_cell.angle_alpha   90.00
_cell.angle_beta   90.00
_cell.angle_gamma   90.00
#
_symmetry.space_group_name_H-M   'P 1'
#
loop_
_entity.id
_entity.type
_entity.pdbx_description
1 polymer ?
#
loop_
_entity_poly.entity_id
_entity_poly.type
_entity_poly.pdbx_seq_one_letter_code
_entity_poly.pdbx_strand_id
1 'polypeptide(L)'
;LIELHKGEIKVESEEGKGSIFHLFFPLGKEHLKPEEIFAPQVTENKSERILESEEFIESTIKQKANFNHTTETEKPILLIVEDNVDLRNYIISILEDGYTIKEANDGEEGLFNSFEHIPDLIITDIMMPKLDGLQLCSKLKTDFRTSHIPIIMLTAKATMKDKITGLELGADDYIMKPFEVEELKARIKNLIVQRGRLHE
;
A
#
# COMPACT_ATOMS: atom_id res chain seq x y z
N LEU A 1 22.91 6.16 -8.84
CA LEU A 1 22.51 5.16 -7.84
C LEU A 1 23.51 4.00 -7.82
N ILE A 2 23.83 3.35 -8.95
CA ILE A 2 24.78 2.23 -9.04
C ILE A 2 26.18 2.66 -8.58
N GLU A 3 26.67 3.81 -9.03
CA GLU A 3 27.97 4.38 -8.61
C GLU A 3 28.03 4.72 -7.11
N LEU A 4 26.91 5.16 -6.51
CA LEU A 4 26.78 5.39 -5.07
C LEU A 4 27.03 4.12 -4.26
N HIS A 5 26.64 2.97 -4.79
CA HIS A 5 26.84 1.65 -4.19
C HIS A 5 28.13 0.96 -4.67
N LYS A 6 29.04 1.72 -5.32
CA LYS A 6 30.30 1.20 -5.87
C LYS A 6 30.10 0.03 -6.86
N GLY A 7 28.91 0.00 -7.48
CA GLY A 7 28.54 -0.99 -8.48
C GLY A 7 28.98 -0.59 -9.88
N GLU A 8 28.91 -1.55 -10.80
CA GLU A 8 29.20 -1.38 -12.24
C GLU A 8 27.95 -1.74 -13.06
N ILE A 9 27.70 -1.01 -14.13
CA ILE A 9 26.66 -1.33 -15.10
C ILE A 9 27.29 -1.55 -16.48
N LYS A 10 26.90 -2.66 -17.13
CA LYS A 10 27.22 -2.94 -18.53
C LYS A 10 25.93 -3.09 -19.31
N VAL A 11 25.93 -2.64 -20.57
CA VAL A 11 24.80 -2.78 -21.47
C VAL A 11 25.25 -3.45 -22.75
N GLU A 12 24.49 -4.42 -23.18
CA GLU A 12 24.58 -5.06 -24.49
C GLU A 12 23.28 -4.80 -25.23
N SER A 13 23.36 -4.25 -26.44
CA SER A 13 22.17 -3.89 -27.23
C SER A 13 22.38 -4.23 -28.70
N GLU A 14 21.40 -4.87 -29.31
CA GLU A 14 21.37 -5.18 -30.74
C GLU A 14 20.02 -4.72 -31.31
N GLU A 15 20.09 -3.96 -32.44
CA GLU A 15 18.90 -3.44 -33.10
C GLU A 15 17.97 -4.58 -33.54
N GLY A 16 16.70 -4.50 -33.13
CA GLY A 16 15.67 -5.52 -33.42
C GLY A 16 15.67 -6.72 -32.43
N LYS A 17 16.66 -6.83 -31.51
CA LYS A 17 16.72 -7.92 -30.51
C LYS A 17 16.58 -7.42 -29.08
N GLY A 18 16.69 -6.10 -28.85
CA GLY A 18 16.55 -5.49 -27.54
C GLY A 18 17.87 -5.21 -26.82
N SER A 19 17.80 -4.89 -25.53
CA SER A 19 18.96 -4.51 -24.72
C SER A 19 18.97 -5.32 -23.44
N ILE A 20 20.19 -5.75 -23.03
CA ILE A 20 20.44 -6.44 -21.75
C ILE A 20 21.28 -5.53 -20.89
N PHE A 21 20.86 -5.30 -19.64
CA PHE A 21 21.58 -4.53 -18.64
C PHE A 21 22.12 -5.49 -17.59
N HIS A 22 23.45 -5.51 -17.42
CA HIS A 22 24.14 -6.24 -16.35
C HIS A 22 24.51 -5.28 -15.24
N LEU A 23 24.00 -5.53 -14.02
CA LEU A 23 24.30 -4.74 -12.84
C LEU A 23 25.12 -5.58 -11.88
N PHE A 24 26.27 -5.05 -11.46
CA PHE A 24 27.19 -5.71 -10.53
C PHE A 24 27.29 -4.86 -9.26
N PHE A 25 27.00 -5.46 -8.12
CA PHE A 25 27.15 -4.82 -6.81
C PHE A 25 28.13 -5.61 -5.95
N PRO A 26 29.11 -4.93 -5.29
CA PRO A 26 29.97 -5.61 -4.33
C PRO A 26 29.16 -6.08 -3.12
N LEU A 27 29.42 -7.31 -2.68
CA LEU A 27 28.79 -7.89 -1.49
C LEU A 27 29.55 -7.49 -0.22
N GLY A 28 28.80 -7.35 0.89
CA GLY A 28 29.37 -7.06 2.21
C GLY A 28 29.59 -5.57 2.49
N LYS A 29 30.35 -5.25 3.55
CA LYS A 29 30.58 -3.89 4.04
C LYS A 29 31.99 -3.36 3.69
N GLU A 30 32.88 -4.21 3.19
CA GLU A 30 34.30 -3.92 3.04
C GLU A 30 34.59 -2.80 2.02
N HIS A 31 33.66 -2.56 1.11
CA HIS A 31 33.74 -1.51 0.10
C HIS A 31 33.16 -0.16 0.56
N LEU A 32 32.53 -0.09 1.74
CA LEU A 32 31.94 1.11 2.32
C LEU A 32 32.92 1.76 3.30
N LYS A 33 32.93 3.10 3.34
CA LYS A 33 33.70 3.84 4.37
C LYS A 33 32.93 3.75 5.71
N PRO A 34 33.65 3.85 6.85
CA PRO A 34 33.00 3.84 8.18
C PRO A 34 31.89 4.87 8.35
N GLU A 35 31.99 6.00 7.65
CA GLU A 35 31.00 7.09 7.66
C GLU A 35 29.75 6.78 6.84
N GLU A 36 29.82 5.80 5.94
CA GLU A 36 28.73 5.34 5.07
C GLU A 36 27.95 4.17 5.71
N ILE A 37 28.42 3.65 6.84
CA ILE A 37 27.78 2.56 7.57
C ILE A 37 26.95 3.16 8.70
N PHE A 38 25.64 3.30 8.48
CA PHE A 38 24.71 3.66 9.55
C PHE A 38 24.58 2.49 10.53
N ALA A 39 25.25 2.57 11.68
CA ALA A 39 24.88 1.76 12.83
C ALA A 39 23.59 2.38 13.43
N PRO A 40 22.53 1.62 13.63
CA PRO A 40 21.38 2.15 14.35
C PRO A 40 21.86 2.54 15.74
N GLN A 41 21.85 3.84 16.06
CA GLN A 41 22.05 4.31 17.42
C GLN A 41 20.85 3.82 18.23
N VAL A 42 21.06 2.78 19.01
CA VAL A 42 20.14 2.40 20.08
C VAL A 42 20.24 3.50 21.14
N THR A 43 19.40 4.50 21.01
CA THR A 43 19.20 5.48 22.07
C THR A 43 18.38 4.79 23.16
N GLU A 44 19.02 4.58 24.31
CA GLU A 44 18.46 3.93 25.50
C GLU A 44 17.23 4.66 26.14
N ASN A 45 16.68 5.65 25.48
CA ASN A 45 15.54 6.44 25.98
C ASN A 45 14.16 6.00 25.45
N LYS A 46 14.02 4.74 25.01
CA LYS A 46 12.72 4.20 24.54
C LYS A 46 11.93 3.40 25.57
N SER A 47 12.55 3.05 26.71
CA SER A 47 11.90 2.16 27.70
C SER A 47 10.77 2.81 28.49
N GLU A 48 10.83 4.10 28.77
CA GLU A 48 9.76 4.76 29.56
C GLU A 48 8.52 5.13 28.74
N ARG A 49 8.68 5.45 27.45
CA ARG A 49 7.52 5.76 26.57
C ARG A 49 6.76 4.55 26.09
N ILE A 50 7.38 3.36 26.09
CA ILE A 50 6.72 2.11 25.70
C ILE A 50 5.82 1.59 26.81
N LEU A 51 6.19 1.78 28.08
CA LEU A 51 5.40 1.35 29.22
C LEU A 51 4.08 2.14 29.37
N GLU A 52 4.09 3.45 29.11
CA GLU A 52 2.85 4.26 29.13
C GLU A 52 1.90 3.91 27.97
N SER A 53 2.45 3.47 26.82
CA SER A 53 1.64 3.05 25.67
C SER A 53 1.06 1.64 25.84
N GLU A 54 1.74 0.74 26.53
CA GLU A 54 1.24 -0.62 26.80
C GLU A 54 0.10 -0.62 27.84
N GLU A 55 0.19 0.18 28.92
CA GLU A 55 -0.92 0.32 29.87
C GLU A 55 -2.17 0.96 29.24
N PHE A 56 -2.00 1.94 28.34
CA PHE A 56 -3.13 2.55 27.63
C PHE A 56 -3.77 1.58 26.63
N ILE A 57 -2.97 0.76 25.98
CA ILE A 57 -3.45 -0.29 25.06
C ILE A 57 -4.14 -1.41 25.83
N GLU A 58 -3.57 -1.88 26.96
CA GLU A 58 -4.21 -2.92 27.79
C GLU A 58 -5.53 -2.46 28.43
N SER A 59 -5.64 -1.21 28.86
CA SER A 59 -6.90 -0.68 29.40
C SER A 59 -7.98 -0.55 28.32
N THR A 60 -7.60 -0.20 27.10
CA THR A 60 -8.51 -0.10 25.95
C THR A 60 -8.94 -1.50 25.44
N ILE A 61 -8.05 -2.50 25.54
CA ILE A 61 -8.37 -3.89 25.17
C ILE A 61 -9.29 -4.55 26.20
N LYS A 62 -9.08 -4.29 27.51
CA LYS A 62 -9.94 -4.86 28.58
C LYS A 62 -11.37 -4.30 28.57
N GLN A 63 -11.59 -3.07 28.11
CA GLN A 63 -12.95 -2.53 27.97
C GLN A 63 -13.70 -3.07 26.72
N LYS A 64 -12.99 -3.61 25.72
CA LYS A 64 -13.58 -4.25 24.53
C LYS A 64 -13.81 -5.77 24.67
N ALA A 65 -13.35 -6.41 25.77
CA ALA A 65 -13.44 -7.86 25.95
C ALA A 65 -14.83 -8.37 26.36
N ASN A 66 -15.86 -7.52 26.47
CA ASN A 66 -17.23 -7.92 26.84
C ASN A 66 -18.24 -7.89 25.68
N PHE A 67 -17.79 -7.83 24.44
CA PHE A 67 -18.66 -8.10 23.29
C PHE A 67 -18.44 -9.54 22.81
N ASN A 68 -18.93 -10.50 23.59
CA ASN A 68 -19.11 -11.87 23.13
C ASN A 68 -20.31 -11.93 22.15
N HIS A 69 -20.06 -11.61 20.88
CA HIS A 69 -20.81 -12.18 19.79
C HIS A 69 -19.88 -13.11 19.03
N THR A 70 -20.04 -14.41 19.26
CA THR A 70 -19.54 -15.47 18.39
C THR A 70 -20.29 -15.43 17.06
N THR A 71 -19.90 -14.50 16.20
CA THR A 71 -20.09 -14.63 14.76
C THR A 71 -18.67 -14.80 14.19
N GLU A 72 -18.46 -15.81 13.36
CA GLU A 72 -17.31 -15.87 12.47
C GLU A 72 -17.27 -14.51 11.76
N THR A 73 -16.36 -13.63 12.19
CA THR A 73 -16.22 -12.31 11.57
C THR A 73 -15.64 -12.54 10.20
N GLU A 74 -16.48 -12.42 9.19
CA GLU A 74 -16.05 -12.46 7.79
C GLU A 74 -14.89 -11.45 7.64
N LYS A 75 -13.80 -11.91 7.03
CA LYS A 75 -12.64 -11.04 6.77
C LYS A 75 -13.09 -9.87 5.89
N PRO A 76 -12.65 -8.63 6.17
CA PRO A 76 -12.96 -7.49 5.30
C PRO A 76 -12.51 -7.76 3.86
N ILE A 77 -13.28 -7.30 2.90
CA ILE A 77 -13.03 -7.47 1.47
C ILE A 77 -12.16 -6.32 0.97
N LEU A 78 -10.99 -6.65 0.43
CA LEU A 78 -10.12 -5.68 -0.27
C LEU A 78 -10.17 -5.95 -1.77
N LEU A 79 -10.33 -4.87 -2.55
CA LEU A 79 -10.17 -4.93 -4.01
C LEU A 79 -8.81 -4.32 -4.38
N ILE A 80 -7.98 -5.09 -5.08
CA ILE A 80 -6.66 -4.66 -5.58
C ILE A 80 -6.77 -4.49 -7.09
N VAL A 81 -6.52 -3.28 -7.57
CA VAL A 81 -6.56 -2.92 -8.99
C VAL A 81 -5.17 -2.49 -9.43
N GLU A 82 -4.48 -3.37 -10.14
CA GLU A 82 -3.07 -3.20 -10.54
C GLU A 82 -2.85 -3.98 -11.84
N ASP A 83 -2.32 -3.34 -12.87
CA ASP A 83 -2.07 -3.99 -14.17
C ASP A 83 -0.80 -4.84 -14.18
N ASN A 84 0.19 -4.49 -13.34
CA ASN A 84 1.39 -5.29 -13.17
C ASN A 84 1.10 -6.53 -12.33
N VAL A 85 1.12 -7.71 -12.98
CA VAL A 85 0.81 -9.00 -12.36
C VAL A 85 1.73 -9.32 -11.17
N ASP A 86 3.03 -9.02 -11.28
CA ASP A 86 4.00 -9.34 -10.22
C ASP A 86 3.75 -8.49 -8.98
N LEU A 87 3.49 -7.19 -9.16
CA LEU A 87 3.18 -6.28 -8.06
C LEU A 87 1.81 -6.62 -7.44
N ARG A 88 0.80 -6.94 -8.25
CA ARG A 88 -0.51 -7.37 -7.76
C ARG A 88 -0.38 -8.62 -6.90
N ASN A 89 0.31 -9.67 -7.39
CA ASN A 89 0.57 -10.90 -6.63
C ASN A 89 1.34 -10.64 -5.33
N TYR A 90 2.31 -9.73 -5.36
CA TYR A 90 3.04 -9.33 -4.17
C TYR A 90 2.12 -8.69 -3.13
N ILE A 91 1.27 -7.73 -3.52
CA ILE A 91 0.30 -7.10 -2.62
C ILE A 91 -0.68 -8.14 -2.06
N ILE A 92 -1.18 -9.06 -2.89
CA ILE A 92 -2.05 -10.15 -2.45
C ILE A 92 -1.37 -10.98 -1.37
N SER A 93 -0.15 -11.45 -1.62
CA SER A 93 0.60 -12.34 -0.71
C SER A 93 0.84 -11.76 0.68
N ILE A 94 0.94 -10.42 0.80
CA ILE A 94 1.15 -9.75 2.09
C ILE A 94 -0.16 -9.43 2.83
N LEU A 95 -1.31 -9.54 2.16
CA LEU A 95 -2.62 -9.15 2.71
C LEU A 95 -3.61 -10.32 2.89
N GLU A 96 -3.44 -11.44 2.19
CA GLU A 96 -4.39 -12.58 2.16
C GLU A 96 -4.66 -13.23 3.52
N ASP A 97 -3.71 -13.17 4.45
CA ASP A 97 -3.89 -13.70 5.81
C ASP A 97 -4.97 -12.95 6.59
N GLY A 98 -5.12 -11.63 6.37
CA GLY A 98 -6.01 -10.75 7.13
C GLY A 98 -7.30 -10.38 6.42
N TYR A 99 -7.39 -10.55 5.10
CA TYR A 99 -8.44 -10.00 4.26
C TYR A 99 -8.92 -10.99 3.22
N THR A 100 -10.16 -10.81 2.75
CA THR A 100 -10.67 -11.49 1.55
C THR A 100 -10.30 -10.63 0.34
N ILE A 101 -9.45 -11.15 -0.54
CA ILE A 101 -8.93 -10.37 -1.67
C ILE A 101 -9.78 -10.60 -2.91
N LYS A 102 -10.14 -9.49 -3.57
CA LYS A 102 -10.60 -9.42 -4.95
C LYS A 102 -9.55 -8.71 -5.77
N GLU A 103 -9.38 -9.09 -7.02
CA GLU A 103 -8.38 -8.51 -7.90
C GLU A 103 -8.98 -8.03 -9.22
N ALA A 104 -8.32 -7.03 -9.81
CA ALA A 104 -8.65 -6.53 -11.14
C ALA A 104 -7.36 -6.13 -11.87
N ASN A 105 -7.33 -6.33 -13.19
CA ASN A 105 -6.16 -6.09 -14.04
C ASN A 105 -6.12 -4.67 -14.63
N ASP A 106 -7.22 -3.95 -14.55
CA ASP A 106 -7.36 -2.56 -15.03
C ASP A 106 -8.53 -1.86 -14.34
N GLY A 107 -8.66 -0.57 -14.59
CA GLY A 107 -9.72 0.22 -13.94
C GLY A 107 -11.14 -0.12 -14.38
N GLU A 108 -11.35 -0.68 -15.57
CA GLU A 108 -12.70 -1.10 -16.01
C GLU A 108 -13.15 -2.33 -15.23
N GLU A 109 -12.28 -3.33 -15.10
CA GLU A 109 -12.52 -4.51 -14.27
C GLU A 109 -12.64 -4.11 -12.79
N GLY A 110 -11.79 -3.18 -12.32
CA GLY A 110 -11.87 -2.60 -10.98
C GLY A 110 -13.21 -1.94 -10.69
N LEU A 111 -13.74 -1.17 -11.64
CA LEU A 111 -15.05 -0.54 -11.52
C LEU A 111 -16.16 -1.60 -11.44
N PHE A 112 -16.13 -2.60 -12.31
CA PHE A 112 -17.09 -3.70 -12.32
C PHE A 112 -17.11 -4.46 -10.97
N ASN A 113 -15.91 -4.89 -10.51
CA ASN A 113 -15.76 -5.63 -9.27
C ASN A 113 -16.14 -4.80 -8.03
N SER A 114 -15.98 -3.47 -8.08
CA SER A 114 -16.42 -2.58 -7.01
C SER A 114 -17.94 -2.58 -6.83
N PHE A 115 -18.70 -2.62 -7.92
CA PHE A 115 -20.15 -2.69 -7.86
C PHE A 115 -20.69 -4.07 -7.51
N GLU A 116 -19.98 -5.11 -7.91
CA GLU A 116 -20.41 -6.49 -7.65
C GLU A 116 -20.16 -6.90 -6.19
N HIS A 117 -19.02 -6.50 -5.63
CA HIS A 117 -18.58 -7.01 -4.33
C HIS A 117 -18.69 -5.99 -3.19
N ILE A 118 -18.87 -4.69 -3.50
CA ILE A 118 -18.88 -3.57 -2.52
C ILE A 118 -17.77 -3.73 -1.48
N PRO A 119 -16.49 -3.67 -1.86
CA PRO A 119 -15.37 -3.94 -0.98
C PRO A 119 -15.29 -2.96 0.19
N ASP A 120 -14.63 -3.36 1.26
CA ASP A 120 -14.40 -2.52 2.43
C ASP A 120 -13.31 -1.47 2.20
N LEU A 121 -12.40 -1.72 1.26
CA LEU A 121 -11.37 -0.78 0.82
C LEU A 121 -10.86 -1.18 -0.57
N ILE A 122 -10.49 -0.18 -1.37
CA ILE A 122 -9.90 -0.36 -2.70
C ILE A 122 -8.45 0.16 -2.68
N ILE A 123 -7.54 -0.64 -3.23
CA ILE A 123 -6.15 -0.25 -3.51
C ILE A 123 -6.01 -0.21 -5.02
N THR A 124 -5.64 0.93 -5.60
CA THR A 124 -5.53 1.07 -7.05
C THR A 124 -4.23 1.74 -7.47
N ASP A 125 -3.59 1.24 -8.52
CA ASP A 125 -2.57 2.04 -9.21
C ASP A 125 -3.21 3.24 -9.91
N ILE A 126 -2.46 4.31 -10.05
CA ILE A 126 -2.87 5.48 -10.84
C ILE A 126 -2.71 5.19 -12.34
N MET A 127 -1.61 4.57 -12.73
CA MET A 127 -1.21 4.41 -14.14
C MET A 127 -1.59 3.03 -14.67
N MET A 128 -2.81 2.89 -15.16
CA MET A 128 -3.31 1.64 -15.72
C MET A 128 -3.92 1.85 -17.12
N PRO A 129 -3.96 0.80 -17.96
CA PRO A 129 -4.63 0.87 -19.27
C PRO A 129 -6.15 0.99 -19.11
N LYS A 130 -6.82 1.37 -20.19
CA LYS A 130 -8.27 1.55 -20.34
C LYS A 130 -8.83 2.66 -19.45
N LEU A 131 -9.01 2.40 -18.15
CA LEU A 131 -9.46 3.36 -17.14
C LEU A 131 -8.35 3.52 -16.11
N ASP A 132 -7.79 4.73 -15.99
CA ASP A 132 -6.77 5.02 -14.99
C ASP A 132 -7.36 5.12 -13.56
N GLY A 133 -6.47 5.05 -12.53
CA GLY A 133 -6.92 5.05 -11.13
C GLY A 133 -7.61 6.34 -10.69
N LEU A 134 -7.28 7.49 -11.28
CA LEU A 134 -7.96 8.76 -10.99
C LEU A 134 -9.39 8.76 -11.54
N GLN A 135 -9.56 8.28 -12.76
CA GLN A 135 -10.88 8.13 -13.39
C GLN A 135 -11.73 7.10 -12.65
N LEU A 136 -11.12 5.97 -12.23
CA LEU A 136 -11.77 4.96 -11.41
C LEU A 136 -12.28 5.58 -10.09
N CYS A 137 -11.42 6.29 -9.36
CA CYS A 137 -11.77 6.97 -8.12
C CYS A 137 -12.92 7.95 -8.32
N SER A 138 -12.85 8.82 -9.33
CA SER A 138 -13.89 9.79 -9.64
C SER A 138 -15.26 9.11 -9.87
N LYS A 139 -15.28 8.02 -10.66
CA LYS A 139 -16.52 7.25 -10.92
C LYS A 139 -17.08 6.63 -9.63
N LEU A 140 -16.22 6.02 -8.82
CA LEU A 140 -16.63 5.37 -7.56
C LEU A 140 -17.13 6.39 -6.53
N LYS A 141 -16.47 7.54 -6.40
CA LYS A 141 -16.86 8.59 -5.44
C LYS A 141 -18.12 9.35 -5.85
N THR A 142 -18.50 9.32 -7.11
CA THR A 142 -19.75 9.95 -7.60
C THR A 142 -20.96 9.04 -7.53
N ASP A 143 -20.81 7.72 -7.42
CA ASP A 143 -21.92 6.77 -7.27
C ASP A 143 -22.24 6.51 -5.79
N PHE A 144 -23.52 6.67 -5.40
CA PHE A 144 -23.94 6.54 -4.00
C PHE A 144 -23.66 5.14 -3.39
N ARG A 145 -23.56 4.09 -4.20
CA ARG A 145 -23.29 2.71 -3.75
C ARG A 145 -21.85 2.49 -3.34
N THR A 146 -20.94 3.29 -3.91
CA THR A 146 -19.48 3.09 -3.76
C THR A 146 -18.76 4.30 -3.20
N SER A 147 -19.42 5.48 -3.12
CA SER A 147 -18.80 6.73 -2.65
C SER A 147 -18.22 6.65 -1.23
N HIS A 148 -18.79 5.79 -0.39
CA HIS A 148 -18.35 5.56 0.98
C HIS A 148 -17.14 4.62 1.10
N ILE A 149 -16.75 3.93 0.02
CA ILE A 149 -15.62 2.99 0.04
C ILE A 149 -14.31 3.79 0.06
N PRO A 150 -13.42 3.58 1.05
CA PRO A 150 -12.12 4.21 1.07
C PRO A 150 -11.22 3.69 -0.07
N ILE A 151 -10.44 4.61 -0.66
CA ILE A 151 -9.56 4.33 -1.80
C ILE A 151 -8.15 4.76 -1.45
N ILE A 152 -7.19 3.83 -1.51
CA ILE A 152 -5.75 4.09 -1.45
C ILE A 152 -5.21 4.06 -2.87
N MET A 153 -4.54 5.14 -3.29
CA MET A 153 -3.85 5.21 -4.56
C MET A 153 -2.37 4.88 -4.44
N LEU A 154 -1.89 3.93 -5.23
CA LEU A 154 -0.47 3.65 -5.40
C LEU A 154 0.08 4.52 -6.54
N THR A 155 1.21 5.20 -6.34
CA THR A 155 1.78 6.11 -7.33
C THR A 155 3.29 5.98 -7.45
N ALA A 156 3.80 5.90 -8.68
CA ALA A 156 5.24 5.92 -8.95
C ALA A 156 5.85 7.33 -8.83
N LYS A 157 5.04 8.39 -8.96
CA LYS A 157 5.45 9.80 -8.82
C LYS A 157 4.40 10.55 -8.02
N ALA A 158 4.73 10.88 -6.78
CA ALA A 158 3.97 11.85 -6.03
C ALA A 158 4.40 13.27 -6.41
N THR A 159 4.07 13.75 -7.62
CA THR A 159 4.14 15.20 -7.81
C THR A 159 3.09 15.84 -6.91
N MET A 160 3.40 17.03 -6.36
CA MET A 160 2.40 17.79 -5.57
C MET A 160 1.08 17.93 -6.34
N LYS A 161 1.14 18.04 -7.66
CA LYS A 161 -0.01 18.22 -8.54
C LYS A 161 -0.88 16.95 -8.60
N ASP A 162 -0.27 15.75 -8.71
CA ASP A 162 -1.03 14.50 -8.77
C ASP A 162 -1.71 14.19 -7.43
N LYS A 163 -1.04 14.50 -6.31
CA LYS A 163 -1.63 14.37 -4.97
C LYS A 163 -2.80 15.32 -4.76
N ILE A 164 -2.68 16.57 -5.19
CA ILE A 164 -3.75 17.57 -5.06
C ILE A 164 -4.95 17.15 -5.92
N THR A 165 -4.73 16.80 -7.18
CA THR A 165 -5.80 16.35 -8.09
C THR A 165 -6.54 15.15 -7.55
N GLY A 166 -5.84 14.18 -7.02
CA GLY A 166 -6.49 12.98 -6.52
C GLY A 166 -7.22 13.20 -5.18
N LEU A 167 -6.72 14.06 -4.28
CA LEU A 167 -7.44 14.49 -3.08
C LEU A 167 -8.72 15.24 -3.45
N GLU A 168 -8.67 16.10 -4.47
CA GLU A 168 -9.86 16.79 -5.01
C GLU A 168 -10.87 15.82 -5.63
N LEU A 169 -10.41 14.66 -6.17
CA LEU A 169 -11.26 13.58 -6.68
C LEU A 169 -11.79 12.64 -5.59
N GLY A 170 -11.37 12.84 -4.33
CA GLY A 170 -11.90 12.13 -3.17
C GLY A 170 -11.16 10.84 -2.80
N ALA A 171 -9.93 10.64 -3.26
CA ALA A 171 -9.10 9.54 -2.72
C ALA A 171 -8.80 9.78 -1.23
N ASP A 172 -8.84 8.73 -0.45
CA ASP A 172 -8.71 8.82 1.01
C ASP A 172 -7.24 8.78 1.45
N ASP A 173 -6.35 8.14 0.66
CA ASP A 173 -4.92 8.11 0.94
C ASP A 173 -4.07 7.84 -0.31
N TYR A 174 -2.75 8.13 -0.21
CA TYR A 174 -1.75 7.95 -1.26
C TYR A 174 -0.51 7.28 -0.70
N ILE A 175 -0.03 6.25 -1.40
CA ILE A 175 1.22 5.57 -1.09
C ILE A 175 2.15 5.63 -2.30
N MET A 176 3.38 6.06 -2.09
CA MET A 176 4.38 6.15 -3.14
C MET A 176 5.08 4.82 -3.33
N LYS A 177 5.19 4.37 -4.58
CA LYS A 177 6.00 3.19 -4.97
C LYS A 177 7.48 3.60 -5.07
N PRO A 178 8.45 2.82 -4.53
CA PRO A 178 8.25 1.62 -3.71
C PRO A 178 7.78 1.96 -2.29
N PHE A 179 6.95 1.08 -1.70
CA PHE A 179 6.38 1.26 -0.36
C PHE A 179 6.81 0.15 0.60
N GLU A 180 6.77 0.48 1.88
CA GLU A 180 6.99 -0.49 2.95
C GLU A 180 5.69 -1.23 3.28
N VAL A 181 5.81 -2.55 3.56
CA VAL A 181 4.67 -3.42 3.87
C VAL A 181 3.90 -2.91 5.10
N GLU A 182 4.63 -2.50 6.13
CA GLU A 182 4.08 -1.98 7.37
C GLU A 182 3.30 -0.69 7.16
N GLU A 183 3.76 0.18 6.25
CA GLU A 183 3.05 1.41 5.89
C GLU A 183 1.71 1.07 5.23
N LEU A 184 1.71 0.19 4.23
CA LEU A 184 0.50 -0.23 3.53
C LEU A 184 -0.51 -0.85 4.51
N LYS A 185 -0.08 -1.81 5.35
CA LYS A 185 -0.92 -2.46 6.35
C LYS A 185 -1.51 -1.47 7.37
N ALA A 186 -0.71 -0.53 7.85
CA ALA A 186 -1.17 0.48 8.81
C ALA A 186 -2.25 1.38 8.21
N ARG A 187 -2.09 1.83 6.96
CA ARG A 187 -3.07 2.69 6.28
C ARG A 187 -4.38 1.97 6.00
N ILE A 188 -4.32 0.73 5.50
CA ILE A 188 -5.50 -0.13 5.29
C ILE A 188 -6.27 -0.27 6.61
N LYS A 189 -5.59 -0.67 7.69
CA LYS A 189 -6.22 -0.85 9.01
C LYS A 189 -6.90 0.42 9.50
N ASN A 190 -6.23 1.57 9.38
CA ASN A 190 -6.78 2.84 9.83
C ASN A 190 -8.04 3.23 9.07
N LEU A 191 -8.06 3.10 7.74
CA LEU A 191 -9.21 3.45 6.91
C LEU A 191 -10.41 2.52 7.16
N ILE A 192 -10.19 1.21 7.30
CA ILE A 192 -11.26 0.26 7.62
C ILE A 192 -11.86 0.55 9.00
N VAL A 193 -11.03 0.85 10.01
CA VAL A 193 -11.52 1.21 11.36
C VAL A 193 -12.30 2.53 11.34
N GLN A 194 -11.84 3.52 10.59
CA GLN A 194 -12.56 4.80 10.45
C GLN A 194 -13.94 4.59 9.80
N ARG A 195 -14.03 3.77 8.76
CA ARG A 195 -15.30 3.42 8.12
C ARG A 195 -16.27 2.76 9.11
N GLY A 196 -15.80 1.80 9.90
CA GLY A 196 -16.64 1.11 10.89
C GLY A 196 -17.27 2.04 11.91
N ARG A 197 -16.56 3.11 12.31
CA ARG A 197 -17.08 4.11 13.27
C ARG A 197 -18.15 5.06 12.70
N LEU A 198 -18.24 5.17 11.38
CA LEU A 198 -19.25 6.02 10.72
C LEU A 198 -20.58 5.28 10.52
N HIS A 199 -20.63 3.98 10.80
CA HIS A 199 -21.83 3.14 10.70
C HIS A 199 -22.44 2.81 12.07
N GLU A 200 -21.88 3.29 13.18
CA GLU A 200 -22.48 3.27 14.53
C GLU A 200 -23.20 4.60 14.83
#